data_3d3e59ea846205a87b435fb7b0827794
#
_entry.id   3d3e59ea846205a87b435fb7b0827794
#
_cell.length_a   1.000
_cell.length_b   1.000
_cell.length_c   1.000
_cell.angle_alpha   90.00
_cell.angle_beta   90.00
_cell.angle_gamma   90.00
#
_symmetry.space_group_name_H-M   'P 1'
#
loop_
_entity.id
_entity.type
_entity.pdbx_description
1 polymer ?
#
loop_
_entity_poly.entity_id
_entity_poly.type
_entity_poly.pdbx_seq_one_letter_code
_entity_poly.pdbx_strand_id
1 'polypeptide(L)'
;MNLARQAAKSGVRRFVFVSSIKVNGESTPVGQPFTEDDVPQPQDPYALSKLEAEQALKQLAEQTGLEVVIIRPVLVYGPGVKANFQEMMRWVQKDIVLPFGALYNRRSLIALDNLVDFIATCLHHPAAANQTFLVSDDEDMTVTAMLRRTAAAFPRAVRLVPVPMVALELVGRMFGKESVVQRLCDTLQVDISRSKRLLSWKPPVSIDAALRITVQQFRSD
;
A
#
# COMPACT_ATOMS: atom_id res chain seq x y z
N MET A 1 14.85 -10.08 13.97
CA MET A 1 14.69 -11.25 14.86
C MET A 1 15.15 -11.00 16.31
N ASN A 2 16.24 -10.29 16.59
CA ASN A 2 16.69 -10.07 17.98
C ASN A 2 15.64 -9.38 18.86
N LEU A 3 14.99 -8.33 18.36
CA LEU A 3 13.94 -7.61 19.08
C LEU A 3 12.76 -8.53 19.47
N ALA A 4 12.25 -9.32 18.53
CA ALA A 4 11.13 -10.21 18.80
C ALA A 4 11.44 -11.31 19.83
N ARG A 5 12.67 -11.87 19.79
CA ARG A 5 13.14 -12.82 20.81
C ARG A 5 13.26 -12.19 22.20
N GLN A 6 13.75 -10.95 22.27
CA GLN A 6 13.80 -10.20 23.53
C GLN A 6 12.39 -9.88 24.05
N ALA A 7 11.48 -9.47 23.16
CA ALA A 7 10.09 -9.22 23.51
C ALA A 7 9.44 -10.48 24.12
N ALA A 8 9.59 -11.64 23.47
CA ALA A 8 9.09 -12.91 23.99
C ALA A 8 9.68 -13.24 25.37
N LYS A 9 11.01 -13.11 25.56
CA LYS A 9 11.68 -13.35 26.85
C LYS A 9 11.22 -12.39 27.95
N SER A 10 10.82 -11.17 27.59
CA SER A 10 10.33 -10.13 28.51
C SER A 10 8.84 -10.22 28.80
N GLY A 11 8.16 -11.27 28.34
CA GLY A 11 6.75 -11.49 28.61
C GLY A 11 5.80 -10.59 27.78
N VAL A 12 6.26 -10.03 26.68
CA VAL A 12 5.40 -9.32 25.74
C VAL A 12 4.39 -10.29 25.16
N ARG A 13 3.11 -9.97 25.28
CA ARG A 13 2.03 -10.84 24.80
C ARG A 13 1.93 -10.86 23.27
N ARG A 14 1.99 -9.69 22.63
CA ARG A 14 1.77 -9.55 21.18
C ARG A 14 2.82 -8.72 20.50
N PHE A 15 3.25 -9.17 19.32
CA PHE A 15 4.19 -8.50 18.45
C PHE A 15 3.54 -8.26 17.09
N VAL A 16 3.37 -6.99 16.71
CA VAL A 16 2.83 -6.60 15.40
C VAL A 16 3.98 -6.26 14.46
N PHE A 17 4.04 -6.95 13.34
CA PHE A 17 5.06 -6.73 12.31
C PHE A 17 4.45 -6.10 11.06
N VAL A 18 4.90 -4.89 10.74
CA VAL A 18 4.52 -4.23 9.49
C VAL A 18 5.44 -4.75 8.38
N SER A 19 4.88 -5.62 7.54
CA SER A 19 5.50 -6.19 6.35
C SER A 19 5.20 -5.35 5.10
N SER A 20 4.92 -5.96 3.96
CA SER A 20 4.59 -5.28 2.71
C SER A 20 3.80 -6.21 1.80
N ILE A 21 2.92 -5.65 0.98
CA ILE A 21 2.25 -6.37 -0.11
C ILE A 21 3.23 -6.97 -1.12
N LYS A 22 4.44 -6.42 -1.22
CA LYS A 22 5.50 -6.93 -2.10
C LYS A 22 5.92 -8.38 -1.78
N VAL A 23 5.58 -8.88 -0.60
CA VAL A 23 5.74 -10.30 -0.25
C VAL A 23 4.83 -11.17 -1.15
N ASN A 24 3.60 -10.71 -1.45
CA ASN A 24 2.71 -11.41 -2.39
C ASN A 24 3.18 -11.26 -3.83
N GLY A 25 3.61 -10.06 -4.24
CA GLY A 25 4.05 -9.74 -5.59
C GLY A 25 3.96 -8.25 -5.89
N GLU A 26 4.27 -7.84 -7.13
CA GLU A 26 4.25 -6.44 -7.56
C GLU A 26 3.06 -6.09 -8.45
N SER A 27 2.34 -7.07 -8.99
CA SER A 27 1.16 -6.87 -9.83
C SER A 27 0.16 -8.01 -9.71
N THR A 28 -1.10 -7.72 -10.04
CA THR A 28 -2.19 -8.71 -10.07
C THR A 28 -2.87 -8.70 -11.44
N PRO A 29 -3.40 -9.84 -11.91
CA PRO A 29 -4.36 -9.84 -13.01
C PRO A 29 -5.61 -9.03 -12.64
N VAL A 30 -6.26 -8.44 -13.65
CA VAL A 30 -7.50 -7.69 -13.43
C VAL A 30 -8.58 -8.60 -12.85
N GLY A 31 -9.18 -8.17 -11.74
CA GLY A 31 -10.23 -8.93 -11.05
C GLY A 31 -9.76 -10.12 -10.23
N GLN A 32 -8.44 -10.28 -10.04
CA GLN A 32 -7.85 -11.30 -9.18
C GLN A 32 -6.98 -10.63 -8.11
N PRO A 33 -7.58 -10.02 -7.07
CA PRO A 33 -6.82 -9.36 -6.01
C PRO A 33 -6.02 -10.38 -5.21
N PHE A 34 -4.86 -9.96 -4.70
CA PHE A 34 -4.11 -10.76 -3.73
C PHE A 34 -4.92 -11.01 -2.46
N THR A 35 -4.74 -12.20 -1.91
CA THR A 35 -5.22 -12.62 -0.60
C THR A 35 -4.04 -12.95 0.32
N GLU A 36 -4.32 -13.13 1.61
CA GLU A 36 -3.29 -13.54 2.59
C GLU A 36 -2.79 -14.96 2.37
N ASP A 37 -3.58 -15.79 1.68
CA ASP A 37 -3.32 -17.22 1.46
C ASP A 37 -2.55 -17.48 0.16
N ASP A 38 -2.33 -16.46 -0.67
CA ASP A 38 -1.55 -16.60 -1.89
C ASP A 38 -0.10 -16.95 -1.58
N VAL A 39 0.46 -17.80 -2.42
CA VAL A 39 1.87 -18.17 -2.34
C VAL A 39 2.74 -16.92 -2.52
N PRO A 40 3.62 -16.59 -1.56
CA PRO A 40 4.50 -15.44 -1.67
C PRO A 40 5.40 -15.50 -2.91
N GLN A 41 5.51 -14.37 -3.62
CA GLN A 41 6.34 -14.22 -4.83
C GLN A 41 7.17 -12.91 -4.76
N PRO A 42 8.11 -12.79 -3.80
CA PRO A 42 8.93 -11.60 -3.65
C PRO A 42 9.84 -11.41 -4.88
N GLN A 43 9.84 -10.20 -5.46
CA GLN A 43 10.57 -9.90 -6.70
C GLN A 43 11.80 -9.03 -6.47
N ASP A 44 12.00 -8.50 -5.26
CA ASP A 44 13.17 -7.69 -4.93
C ASP A 44 13.76 -8.10 -3.56
N PRO A 45 15.01 -7.71 -3.24
CA PRO A 45 15.66 -8.03 -1.95
C PRO A 45 14.89 -7.51 -0.73
N TYR A 46 14.17 -6.39 -0.87
CA TYR A 46 13.34 -5.85 0.20
C TYR A 46 12.16 -6.79 0.50
N ALA A 47 11.44 -7.22 -0.53
CA ALA A 47 10.32 -8.15 -0.39
C ALA A 47 10.78 -9.49 0.19
N LEU A 48 11.91 -10.01 -0.27
CA LEU A 48 12.52 -11.23 0.26
C LEU A 48 12.85 -11.09 1.75
N SER A 49 13.49 -9.99 2.15
CA SER A 49 13.81 -9.74 3.56
C SER A 49 12.59 -9.66 4.47
N LYS A 50 11.46 -9.13 3.94
CA LYS A 50 10.19 -9.11 4.66
C LYS A 50 9.60 -10.51 4.79
N LEU A 51 9.62 -11.32 3.74
CA LEU A 51 9.16 -12.71 3.77
C LEU A 51 9.96 -13.55 4.80
N GLU A 52 11.29 -13.45 4.77
CA GLU A 52 12.15 -14.14 5.74
C GLU A 52 11.85 -13.74 7.18
N ALA A 53 11.59 -12.44 7.41
CA ALA A 53 11.19 -11.95 8.72
C ALA A 53 9.83 -12.51 9.15
N GLU A 54 8.85 -12.56 8.25
CA GLU A 54 7.53 -13.16 8.53
C GLU A 54 7.65 -14.64 8.93
N GLN A 55 8.41 -15.42 8.16
CA GLN A 55 8.63 -16.85 8.42
C GLN A 55 9.31 -17.09 9.79
N ALA A 56 10.36 -16.32 10.07
CA ALA A 56 11.07 -16.42 11.32
C ALA A 56 10.22 -15.95 12.53
N LEU A 57 9.31 -14.98 12.35
CA LEU A 57 8.38 -14.57 13.40
C LEU A 57 7.31 -15.63 13.66
N LYS A 58 6.77 -16.28 12.63
CA LYS A 58 5.84 -17.41 12.79
C LYS A 58 6.47 -18.57 13.56
N GLN A 59 7.70 -18.94 13.20
CA GLN A 59 8.44 -19.97 13.95
C GLN A 59 8.68 -19.58 15.42
N LEU A 60 9.01 -18.32 15.68
CA LEU A 60 9.18 -17.82 17.04
C LEU A 60 7.86 -17.88 17.83
N ALA A 61 6.73 -17.53 17.20
CA ALA A 61 5.41 -17.63 17.82
C ALA A 61 5.09 -19.07 18.28
N GLU A 62 5.35 -20.06 17.43
CA GLU A 62 5.17 -21.49 17.74
C GLU A 62 6.04 -21.96 18.91
N GLN A 63 7.27 -21.43 19.01
CA GLN A 63 8.23 -21.84 20.05
C GLN A 63 8.03 -21.16 21.40
N THR A 64 7.39 -19.98 21.43
CA THR A 64 7.38 -19.13 22.63
C THR A 64 5.99 -18.78 23.13
N GLY A 65 4.95 -19.02 22.34
CA GLY A 65 3.59 -18.56 22.64
C GLY A 65 3.38 -17.04 22.43
N LEU A 66 4.38 -16.32 21.87
CA LEU A 66 4.22 -14.91 21.47
C LEU A 66 3.15 -14.81 20.38
N GLU A 67 2.13 -14.02 20.59
CA GLU A 67 1.15 -13.72 19.56
C GLU A 67 1.81 -12.83 18.48
N VAL A 68 1.93 -13.32 17.25
CA VAL A 68 2.49 -12.54 16.13
C VAL A 68 1.37 -12.13 15.18
N VAL A 69 1.30 -10.82 14.87
CA VAL A 69 0.42 -10.29 13.84
C VAL A 69 1.28 -9.72 12.71
N ILE A 70 1.00 -10.16 11.49
CA ILE A 70 1.69 -9.69 10.29
C ILE A 70 0.72 -8.83 9.49
N ILE A 71 1.13 -7.60 9.16
CA ILE A 71 0.35 -6.68 8.34
C ILE A 71 1.12 -6.44 7.06
N ARG A 72 0.53 -6.72 5.91
CA ARG A 72 1.08 -6.43 4.58
C ARG A 72 0.33 -5.24 3.96
N PRO A 73 0.73 -4.00 4.25
CA PRO A 73 0.10 -2.83 3.65
C PRO A 73 0.44 -2.74 2.16
N VAL A 74 -0.51 -2.20 1.41
CA VAL A 74 -0.30 -1.71 0.04
C VAL A 74 0.46 -0.37 0.07
N LEU A 75 0.51 0.37 -1.05
CA LEU A 75 1.15 1.69 -1.09
C LEU A 75 0.48 2.64 -0.09
N VAL A 76 1.26 3.08 0.89
CA VAL A 76 0.80 4.03 1.92
C VAL A 76 0.93 5.45 1.40
N TYR A 77 -0.12 6.25 1.59
CA TYR A 77 -0.10 7.69 1.32
C TYR A 77 -0.60 8.47 2.54
N GLY A 78 -0.19 9.74 2.65
CA GLY A 78 -0.55 10.56 3.81
C GLY A 78 0.45 11.71 4.03
N PRO A 79 0.31 12.46 5.11
CA PRO A 79 1.25 13.49 5.52
C PRO A 79 2.69 12.97 5.57
N GLY A 80 3.64 13.73 5.02
CA GLY A 80 5.05 13.34 4.99
C GLY A 80 5.41 12.22 4.01
N VAL A 81 4.49 11.79 3.12
CA VAL A 81 4.76 10.79 2.09
C VAL A 81 5.92 11.22 1.19
N LYS A 82 6.79 10.27 0.88
CA LYS A 82 7.97 10.45 0.04
C LYS A 82 7.85 9.71 -1.30
N ALA A 83 8.91 9.77 -2.09
CA ALA A 83 9.07 9.03 -3.34
C ALA A 83 7.94 9.31 -4.36
N ASN A 84 7.39 8.27 -4.99
CA ASN A 84 6.49 8.39 -6.14
C ASN A 84 5.23 9.22 -5.88
N PHE A 85 4.65 9.14 -4.68
CA PHE A 85 3.45 9.91 -4.36
C PHE A 85 3.76 11.40 -4.20
N GLN A 86 4.88 11.73 -3.56
CA GLN A 86 5.36 13.10 -3.46
C GLN A 86 5.66 13.70 -4.85
N GLU A 87 6.27 12.91 -5.73
CA GLU A 87 6.56 13.35 -7.11
C GLU A 87 5.26 13.61 -7.89
N MET A 88 4.27 12.76 -7.72
CA MET A 88 2.94 12.96 -8.31
C MET A 88 2.31 14.28 -7.82
N MET A 89 2.39 14.60 -6.53
CA MET A 89 1.89 15.88 -5.99
C MET A 89 2.64 17.07 -6.58
N ARG A 90 3.98 16.96 -6.77
CA ARG A 90 4.78 18.00 -7.43
C ARG A 90 4.34 18.23 -8.88
N TRP A 91 4.01 17.17 -9.63
CA TRP A 91 3.48 17.29 -10.99
C TRP A 91 2.15 18.04 -11.02
N VAL A 92 1.24 17.70 -10.12
CA VAL A 92 -0.04 18.39 -9.99
C VAL A 92 0.17 19.87 -9.59
N GLN A 93 1.07 20.16 -8.66
CA GLN A 93 1.36 21.51 -8.21
C GLN A 93 1.97 22.41 -9.32
N LYS A 94 2.79 21.83 -10.19
CA LYS A 94 3.48 22.55 -11.30
C LYS A 94 2.60 22.83 -12.51
N ASP A 95 1.33 22.40 -12.51
CA ASP A 95 0.38 22.57 -13.63
C ASP A 95 0.93 22.03 -14.98
N ILE A 96 1.71 20.96 -14.92
CA ILE A 96 2.23 20.30 -16.11
C ILE A 96 1.18 19.41 -16.75
N VAL A 97 1.21 19.33 -18.08
CA VAL A 97 0.37 18.40 -18.82
C VAL A 97 0.88 16.98 -18.61
N LEU A 98 0.04 16.09 -18.10
CA LEU A 98 0.40 14.71 -17.83
C LEU A 98 -0.27 13.75 -18.82
N PRO A 99 0.46 12.81 -19.42
CA PRO A 99 -0.07 11.87 -20.40
C PRO A 99 -0.78 10.68 -19.75
N PHE A 100 -1.47 10.90 -18.62
CA PHE A 100 -2.07 9.83 -17.80
C PHE A 100 -3.60 9.90 -17.76
N GLY A 101 -4.22 10.50 -18.79
CA GLY A 101 -5.67 10.68 -18.84
C GLY A 101 -6.49 9.43 -19.20
N ALA A 102 -5.84 8.34 -19.64
CA ALA A 102 -6.49 7.12 -20.09
C ALA A 102 -5.84 5.84 -19.49
N LEU A 103 -5.44 5.88 -18.22
CA LEU A 103 -4.96 4.69 -17.52
C LEU A 103 -6.13 3.99 -16.82
N TYR A 104 -6.31 2.71 -17.12
CA TYR A 104 -7.40 1.87 -16.61
C TYR A 104 -6.94 0.82 -15.58
N ASN A 105 -5.67 0.88 -15.18
CA ASN A 105 -5.15 0.04 -14.12
C ASN A 105 -5.91 0.25 -12.81
N ARG A 106 -5.88 -0.73 -11.92
CA ARG A 106 -6.49 -0.62 -10.59
C ARG A 106 -5.44 -0.81 -9.51
N ARG A 107 -5.43 0.10 -8.56
CA ARG A 107 -4.50 0.06 -7.44
C ARG A 107 -5.22 0.23 -6.12
N SER A 108 -4.99 -0.72 -5.24
CA SER A 108 -5.33 -0.59 -3.83
C SER A 108 -4.29 0.31 -3.15
N LEU A 109 -4.74 1.24 -2.35
CA LEU A 109 -3.93 2.18 -1.57
C LEU A 109 -4.38 2.14 -0.11
N ILE A 110 -3.57 2.67 0.79
CA ILE A 110 -3.96 2.86 2.18
C ILE A 110 -3.49 4.22 2.70
N ALA A 111 -4.41 4.98 3.26
CA ALA A 111 -4.10 6.20 3.99
C ALA A 111 -3.30 5.88 5.26
N LEU A 112 -2.34 6.73 5.61
CA LEU A 112 -1.53 6.57 6.82
C LEU A 112 -2.40 6.45 8.06
N ASP A 113 -3.43 7.28 8.19
CA ASP A 113 -4.34 7.28 9.35
C ASP A 113 -5.12 5.94 9.44
N ASN A 114 -5.56 5.40 8.30
CA ASN A 114 -6.22 4.09 8.24
C ASN A 114 -5.27 2.95 8.61
N LEU A 115 -4.01 3.02 8.18
CA LEU A 115 -2.99 2.04 8.57
C LEU A 115 -2.69 2.10 10.06
N VAL A 116 -2.59 3.31 10.65
CA VAL A 116 -2.38 3.49 12.09
C VAL A 116 -3.54 2.92 12.89
N ASP A 117 -4.78 3.22 12.49
CA ASP A 117 -5.99 2.67 13.11
C ASP A 117 -6.03 1.14 13.01
N PHE A 118 -5.67 0.58 11.84
CA PHE A 118 -5.59 -0.87 11.67
C PHE A 118 -4.54 -1.52 12.58
N ILE A 119 -3.35 -0.90 12.70
CA ILE A 119 -2.31 -1.38 13.64
C ILE A 119 -2.83 -1.35 15.08
N ALA A 120 -3.48 -0.25 15.49
CA ALA A 120 -4.07 -0.13 16.82
C ALA A 120 -5.14 -1.22 17.07
N THR A 121 -6.00 -1.47 16.08
CA THR A 121 -6.97 -2.56 16.14
C THR A 121 -6.28 -3.91 16.31
N CYS A 122 -5.23 -4.20 15.53
CA CYS A 122 -4.47 -5.44 15.62
C CYS A 122 -3.77 -5.63 16.98
N LEU A 123 -3.39 -4.56 17.67
CA LEU A 123 -2.78 -4.63 19.00
C LEU A 123 -3.76 -5.16 20.05
N HIS A 124 -5.03 -4.82 19.93
CA HIS A 124 -6.02 -5.06 20.99
C HIS A 124 -7.03 -6.17 20.66
N HIS A 125 -7.37 -6.35 19.38
CA HIS A 125 -8.41 -7.29 18.98
C HIS A 125 -7.96 -8.76 19.18
N PRO A 126 -8.73 -9.59 19.90
CA PRO A 126 -8.32 -10.97 20.21
C PRO A 126 -8.16 -11.84 18.95
N ALA A 127 -9.02 -11.68 17.95
CA ALA A 127 -8.96 -12.45 16.70
C ALA A 127 -7.79 -12.07 15.79
N ALA A 128 -6.98 -11.05 16.14
CA ALA A 128 -5.79 -10.71 15.39
C ALA A 128 -4.59 -11.62 15.70
N ALA A 129 -4.60 -12.35 16.82
CA ALA A 129 -3.50 -13.19 17.26
C ALA A 129 -3.13 -14.22 16.17
N ASN A 130 -1.83 -14.28 15.83
CA ASN A 130 -1.26 -15.23 14.87
C ASN A 130 -1.88 -15.16 13.47
N GLN A 131 -2.37 -13.97 13.08
CA GLN A 131 -2.93 -13.73 11.76
C GLN A 131 -1.98 -12.93 10.87
N THR A 132 -2.11 -13.16 9.56
CA THR A 132 -1.58 -12.28 8.51
C THR A 132 -2.76 -11.53 7.88
N PHE A 133 -2.60 -10.22 7.67
CA PHE A 133 -3.62 -9.37 7.06
C PHE A 133 -3.05 -8.59 5.88
N LEU A 134 -3.81 -8.52 4.80
CA LEU A 134 -3.68 -7.46 3.80
C LEU A 134 -4.54 -6.27 4.23
N VAL A 135 -4.08 -5.06 3.93
CA VAL A 135 -4.80 -3.85 4.34
C VAL A 135 -4.77 -2.78 3.27
N SER A 136 -5.93 -2.19 2.98
CA SER A 136 -6.14 -1.08 2.04
C SER A 136 -7.33 -0.22 2.48
N ASP A 137 -7.57 0.88 1.78
CA ASP A 137 -8.73 1.76 1.98
C ASP A 137 -10.06 1.17 1.45
N ASP A 138 -10.07 -0.09 1.02
CA ASP A 138 -11.26 -0.79 0.49
C ASP A 138 -11.87 -0.17 -0.79
N GLU A 139 -11.14 0.69 -1.44
CA GLU A 139 -11.52 1.32 -2.70
C GLU A 139 -10.30 1.35 -3.63
N ASP A 140 -10.41 0.68 -4.77
CA ASP A 140 -9.35 0.69 -5.77
C ASP A 140 -9.49 1.86 -6.73
N MET A 141 -8.37 2.48 -7.06
CA MET A 141 -8.36 3.62 -7.99
C MET A 141 -7.46 3.36 -9.20
N THR A 142 -7.81 3.96 -10.33
CA THR A 142 -6.86 4.12 -11.43
C THR A 142 -5.88 5.25 -11.11
N VAL A 143 -4.68 5.23 -11.70
CA VAL A 143 -3.74 6.36 -11.60
C VAL A 143 -4.38 7.65 -12.09
N THR A 144 -5.21 7.60 -13.15
CA THR A 144 -5.99 8.74 -13.64
C THR A 144 -6.94 9.29 -12.57
N ALA A 145 -7.69 8.42 -11.89
CA ALA A 145 -8.61 8.81 -10.82
C ALA A 145 -7.85 9.41 -9.62
N MET A 146 -6.73 8.79 -9.24
CA MET A 146 -5.87 9.27 -8.15
C MET A 146 -5.33 10.68 -8.43
N LEU A 147 -4.84 10.93 -9.64
CA LEU A 147 -4.38 12.26 -10.06
C LEU A 147 -5.51 13.29 -10.02
N ARG A 148 -6.71 12.95 -10.51
CA ARG A 148 -7.88 13.85 -10.49
C ARG A 148 -8.32 14.19 -9.07
N ARG A 149 -8.44 13.16 -8.19
CA ARG A 149 -8.82 13.37 -6.79
C ARG A 149 -7.76 14.15 -6.01
N THR A 150 -6.48 13.87 -6.24
CA THR A 150 -5.38 14.65 -5.65
C THR A 150 -5.46 16.11 -6.12
N ALA A 151 -5.67 16.34 -7.42
CA ALA A 151 -5.77 17.68 -7.97
C ALA A 151 -6.99 18.46 -7.43
N ALA A 152 -8.10 17.78 -7.13
CA ALA A 152 -9.27 18.41 -6.51
C ALA A 152 -8.97 19.00 -5.11
N ALA A 153 -7.90 18.54 -4.44
CA ALA A 153 -7.43 19.09 -3.18
C ALA A 153 -6.44 20.28 -3.36
N PHE A 154 -5.99 20.55 -4.60
CA PHE A 154 -5.22 21.73 -4.94
C PHE A 154 -6.14 22.84 -5.48
N PRO A 155 -5.75 24.13 -5.44
CA PRO A 155 -6.53 25.23 -5.99
C PRO A 155 -6.52 25.28 -7.53
N ARG A 156 -5.93 24.30 -8.20
CA ARG A 156 -5.74 24.24 -9.66
C ARG A 156 -6.16 22.89 -10.20
N ALA A 157 -6.70 22.87 -11.42
CA ALA A 157 -7.04 21.63 -12.12
C ALA A 157 -5.78 21.00 -12.73
N VAL A 158 -5.69 19.67 -12.70
CA VAL A 158 -4.66 18.93 -13.44
C VAL A 158 -5.07 18.76 -14.90
N ARG A 159 -4.12 18.92 -15.81
CA ARG A 159 -4.32 18.70 -17.26
C ARG A 159 -3.88 17.30 -17.63
N LEU A 160 -4.83 16.39 -17.76
CA LEU A 160 -4.59 15.00 -18.16
C LEU A 160 -4.94 14.80 -19.62
N VAL A 161 -3.94 14.45 -20.44
CA VAL A 161 -4.14 14.06 -21.83
C VAL A 161 -4.30 12.55 -21.92
N PRO A 162 -5.34 12.06 -22.63
CA PRO A 162 -5.55 10.62 -22.80
C PRO A 162 -4.54 10.06 -23.80
N VAL A 163 -3.44 9.48 -23.29
CA VAL A 163 -2.46 8.76 -24.11
C VAL A 163 -2.68 7.26 -23.89
N PRO A 164 -2.78 6.46 -24.98
CA PRO A 164 -2.89 5.01 -24.88
C PRO A 164 -1.70 4.40 -24.14
N MET A 165 -1.95 3.38 -23.32
CA MET A 165 -0.93 2.71 -22.52
C MET A 165 0.24 2.19 -23.36
N VAL A 166 -0.05 1.61 -24.54
CA VAL A 166 0.96 1.12 -25.49
C VAL A 166 1.95 2.23 -25.91
N ALA A 167 1.45 3.46 -26.11
CA ALA A 167 2.30 4.59 -26.45
C ALA A 167 3.20 5.01 -25.28
N LEU A 168 2.69 4.97 -24.05
CA LEU A 168 3.48 5.24 -22.84
C LEU A 168 4.57 4.18 -22.64
N GLU A 169 4.27 2.91 -22.86
CA GLU A 169 5.24 1.82 -22.79
C GLU A 169 6.35 1.97 -23.83
N LEU A 170 5.99 2.30 -25.08
CA LEU A 170 6.95 2.52 -26.15
C LEU A 170 7.90 3.67 -25.80
N VAL A 171 7.37 4.80 -25.36
CA VAL A 171 8.16 5.96 -24.92
C VAL A 171 9.04 5.59 -23.72
N GLY A 172 8.48 4.87 -22.74
CA GLY A 172 9.25 4.40 -21.58
C GLY A 172 10.45 3.54 -21.96
N ARG A 173 10.30 2.64 -22.95
CA ARG A 173 11.39 1.82 -23.51
C ARG A 173 12.46 2.69 -24.19
N MET A 174 12.05 3.64 -25.02
CA MET A 174 12.98 4.54 -25.70
C MET A 174 13.85 5.35 -24.76
N PHE A 175 13.34 5.73 -23.59
CA PHE A 175 14.06 6.53 -22.59
C PHE A 175 14.64 5.72 -21.42
N GLY A 176 14.64 4.39 -21.49
CA GLY A 176 15.16 3.52 -20.43
C GLY A 176 14.36 3.60 -19.11
N LYS A 177 13.10 4.05 -19.17
CA LYS A 177 12.18 4.18 -18.02
C LYS A 177 11.06 3.14 -18.02
N GLU A 178 11.30 2.00 -18.63
CA GLU A 178 10.32 0.92 -18.76
C GLU A 178 9.74 0.51 -17.39
N SER A 179 10.59 0.31 -16.39
CA SER A 179 10.16 -0.09 -15.04
C SER A 179 9.28 0.97 -14.35
N VAL A 180 9.48 2.25 -14.65
CA VAL A 180 8.65 3.33 -14.09
C VAL A 180 7.27 3.33 -14.75
N VAL A 181 7.23 3.22 -16.08
CA VAL A 181 5.97 3.15 -16.84
C VAL A 181 5.18 1.90 -16.44
N GLN A 182 5.84 0.75 -16.36
CA GLN A 182 5.22 -0.50 -15.94
C GLN A 182 4.57 -0.36 -14.55
N ARG A 183 5.29 0.17 -13.56
CA ARG A 183 4.72 0.43 -12.22
C ARG A 183 3.53 1.38 -12.23
N LEU A 184 3.46 2.32 -13.16
CA LEU A 184 2.32 3.23 -13.31
C LEU A 184 1.12 2.55 -14.00
N CYS A 185 1.39 1.61 -14.91
CA CYS A 185 0.37 0.94 -15.71
C CYS A 185 -0.14 -0.37 -15.09
N ASP A 186 0.64 -1.01 -14.23
CA ASP A 186 0.27 -2.28 -13.62
C ASP A 186 -0.87 -2.14 -12.60
N THR A 187 -1.72 -3.16 -12.60
CA THR A 187 -2.75 -3.36 -11.57
C THR A 187 -2.14 -4.03 -10.34
N LEU A 188 -2.49 -3.56 -9.16
CA LEU A 188 -2.21 -4.23 -7.89
C LEU A 188 -3.40 -4.04 -6.97
N GLN A 189 -4.17 -5.10 -6.78
CA GLN A 189 -5.37 -5.12 -5.95
C GLN A 189 -5.21 -6.11 -4.80
N VAL A 190 -5.84 -5.81 -3.66
CA VAL A 190 -5.87 -6.70 -2.49
C VAL A 190 -7.30 -6.88 -2.00
N ASP A 191 -7.60 -8.08 -1.54
CA ASP A 191 -8.84 -8.38 -0.82
C ASP A 191 -8.61 -8.23 0.68
N ILE A 192 -9.36 -7.35 1.33
CA ILE A 192 -9.33 -7.15 2.78
C ILE A 192 -10.50 -7.82 3.51
N SER A 193 -11.17 -8.77 2.88
CA SER A 193 -12.32 -9.48 3.47
C SER A 193 -11.99 -10.17 4.79
N ARG A 194 -10.76 -10.66 4.96
CA ARG A 194 -10.29 -11.24 6.22
C ARG A 194 -10.29 -10.22 7.35
N SER A 195 -9.76 -9.02 7.11
CA SER A 195 -9.76 -7.92 8.07
C SER A 195 -11.17 -7.53 8.49
N LYS A 196 -12.07 -7.41 7.51
CA LYS A 196 -13.50 -7.11 7.75
C LYS A 196 -14.18 -8.22 8.57
N ARG A 197 -13.98 -9.48 8.21
CA ARG A 197 -14.64 -10.62 8.82
C ARG A 197 -14.15 -10.90 10.24
N LEU A 198 -12.83 -10.89 10.46
CA LEU A 198 -12.25 -11.25 11.76
C LEU A 198 -12.21 -10.10 12.75
N LEU A 199 -11.97 -8.87 12.27
CA LEU A 199 -11.78 -7.70 13.13
C LEU A 199 -12.96 -6.73 13.07
N SER A 200 -13.96 -6.98 12.23
CA SER A 200 -15.04 -6.02 11.92
C SER A 200 -14.51 -4.64 11.50
N TRP A 201 -13.25 -4.61 10.99
CA TRP A 201 -12.56 -3.37 10.66
C TRP A 201 -13.01 -2.81 9.31
N LYS A 202 -13.16 -1.50 9.28
CA LYS A 202 -13.38 -0.70 8.06
C LYS A 202 -12.50 0.54 8.13
N PRO A 203 -11.94 1.01 7.00
CA PRO A 203 -11.17 2.24 6.99
C PRO A 203 -11.98 3.42 7.57
N PRO A 204 -11.54 4.07 8.66
CA PRO A 204 -12.30 5.17 9.28
C PRO A 204 -12.24 6.47 8.49
N VAL A 205 -11.19 6.66 7.66
CA VAL A 205 -10.99 7.89 6.88
C VAL A 205 -11.22 7.58 5.40
N SER A 206 -12.07 8.36 4.74
CA SER A 206 -12.27 8.23 3.29
C SER A 206 -11.05 8.71 2.50
N ILE A 207 -10.86 8.16 1.29
CA ILE A 207 -9.74 8.54 0.41
C ILE A 207 -9.70 10.05 0.16
N ASP A 208 -10.85 10.67 -0.12
CA ASP A 208 -10.89 12.11 -0.41
C ASP A 208 -10.53 12.97 0.82
N ALA A 209 -10.86 12.52 2.03
CA ALA A 209 -10.44 13.19 3.26
C ALA A 209 -8.92 13.05 3.47
N ALA A 210 -8.39 11.84 3.31
CA ALA A 210 -6.96 11.56 3.46
C ALA A 210 -6.13 12.31 2.40
N LEU A 211 -6.59 12.38 1.14
CA LEU A 211 -5.92 13.15 0.09
C LEU A 211 -5.89 14.65 0.40
N ARG A 212 -6.99 15.22 0.92
CA ARG A 212 -7.02 16.64 1.35
C ARG A 212 -5.99 16.92 2.43
N ILE A 213 -5.91 16.09 3.46
CA ILE A 213 -4.93 16.24 4.56
C ILE A 213 -3.51 16.13 4.00
N THR A 214 -3.26 15.15 3.12
CA THR A 214 -1.95 14.93 2.50
C THR A 214 -1.49 16.14 1.68
N VAL A 215 -2.38 16.70 0.86
CA VAL A 215 -2.09 17.89 0.03
C VAL A 215 -1.90 19.14 0.89
N GLN A 216 -2.69 19.30 1.95
CA GLN A 216 -2.57 20.43 2.86
C GLN A 216 -1.18 20.45 3.53
N GLN A 217 -0.72 19.32 4.06
CA GLN A 217 0.61 19.20 4.65
C GLN A 217 1.70 19.45 3.60
N PHE A 218 1.60 18.83 2.42
CA PHE A 218 2.58 18.99 1.34
C PHE A 218 2.76 20.46 0.88
N ARG A 219 1.73 21.28 1.04
CA ARG A 219 1.79 22.72 0.71
C ARG A 219 2.36 23.57 1.83
N SER A 220 2.42 23.05 3.05
CA SER A 220 2.95 23.72 4.23
C SER A 220 4.45 23.47 4.42
N ASP A 221 4.97 22.38 3.84
CA ASP A 221 6.39 22.01 3.79
C ASP A 221 7.10 22.71 2.62
#